data_de37c2564ce216a11ab4c8414817b239
#
_entry.id   de37c2564ce216a11ab4c8414817b239
#
_cell.length_a   1.000
_cell.length_b   1.000
_cell.length_c   1.000
_cell.angle_alpha   90.00
_cell.angle_beta   90.00
_cell.angle_gamma   90.00
#
_symmetry.space_group_name_H-M   'P 1'
#
loop_
_entity.id
_entity.type
_entity.pdbx_description
1 polymer ?
#
loop_
_entity_poly.entity_id
_entity_poly.type
_entity_poly.pdbx_seq_one_letter_code
_entity_poly.pdbx_strand_id
1 'polypeptide(L)'
;WLGRKPVAGCIACNTCARTGHCVFGPEIFDDKANRVLDELDSIDAIVADSPVYYAAASGQITSFLNRLFYAGGRRMAGKLGAAVVSCRRGGAASAFDQLNKYFTICNMPVVSSQYWNQVHGNTPEEVLQDAEGLQMMRTLGENMAWLLRSIEAGKKAGVPAPQYEPK
;
A
#
# COMPACT_ATOMS: atom_id res chain seq x y z
N TRP A 1 -3.11 -5.22 9.99
CA TRP A 1 -2.03 -4.95 10.95
C TRP A 1 -0.95 -6.02 10.89
N LEU A 2 0.34 -5.57 10.79
CA LEU A 2 1.48 -6.49 10.67
C LEU A 2 1.86 -7.20 11.98
N GLY A 3 1.30 -6.77 13.10
CA GLY A 3 1.56 -7.39 14.40
C GLY A 3 2.77 -6.82 15.13
N ARG A 4 3.14 -7.46 16.24
CA ARG A 4 4.26 -7.06 17.10
C ARG A 4 5.56 -7.81 16.80
N LYS A 5 5.49 -8.88 16.01
CA LYS A 5 6.69 -9.66 15.66
C LYS A 5 7.53 -8.92 14.62
N PRO A 6 8.85 -9.07 14.63
CA PRO A 6 9.71 -8.53 13.58
C PRO A 6 9.30 -9.01 12.20
N VAL A 7 9.40 -8.12 11.21
CA VAL A 7 9.19 -8.44 9.80
C VAL A 7 10.54 -8.40 9.10
N ALA A 8 10.93 -9.51 8.48
CA ALA A 8 12.17 -9.58 7.73
C ALA A 8 12.09 -8.72 6.46
N GLY A 9 13.17 -8.03 6.13
CA GLY A 9 13.33 -7.31 4.87
C GLY A 9 13.59 -8.25 3.69
N CYS A 10 13.48 -7.73 2.48
CA CYS A 10 13.86 -8.46 1.26
C CYS A 10 15.38 -8.63 1.21
N ILE A 11 15.85 -9.85 0.95
CA ILE A 11 17.27 -10.19 0.79
C ILE A 11 17.70 -10.36 -0.67
N ALA A 12 16.85 -9.98 -1.61
CA ALA A 12 17.11 -10.05 -3.05
C ALA A 12 17.53 -11.45 -3.57
N CYS A 13 17.05 -12.51 -2.96
CA CYS A 13 17.41 -13.90 -3.34
C CYS A 13 16.79 -14.37 -4.65
N ASN A 14 15.92 -13.59 -5.27
CA ASN A 14 15.20 -13.87 -6.52
C ASN A 14 14.35 -15.16 -6.55
N THR A 15 14.14 -15.82 -5.42
CA THR A 15 13.27 -17.01 -5.34
C THR A 15 11.87 -16.72 -5.85
N CYS A 16 11.31 -15.56 -5.53
CA CYS A 16 9.97 -15.17 -5.95
C CYS A 16 9.80 -14.99 -7.46
N ALA A 17 10.86 -14.68 -8.20
CA ALA A 17 10.81 -14.61 -9.67
C ALA A 17 10.46 -15.97 -10.31
N ARG A 18 10.80 -17.06 -9.62
CA ARG A 18 10.54 -18.44 -10.08
C ARG A 18 9.28 -19.04 -9.46
N THR A 19 9.02 -18.74 -8.18
CA THR A 19 7.95 -19.40 -7.41
C THR A 19 6.68 -18.56 -7.26
N GLY A 20 6.76 -17.25 -7.52
CA GLY A 20 5.68 -16.29 -7.22
C GLY A 20 5.55 -15.95 -5.73
N HIS A 21 6.39 -16.55 -4.85
CA HIS A 21 6.33 -16.38 -3.39
C HIS A 21 7.68 -15.97 -2.82
N CYS A 22 7.65 -15.25 -1.71
CA CYS A 22 8.85 -14.94 -0.96
C CYS A 22 9.41 -16.21 -0.29
N VAL A 23 10.75 -16.34 -0.27
CA VAL A 23 11.44 -17.47 0.38
C VAL A 23 11.17 -17.54 1.89
N PHE A 24 10.87 -16.40 2.52
CA PHE A 24 10.49 -16.35 3.93
C PHE A 24 9.03 -16.76 4.08
N GLY A 25 8.77 -18.07 4.20
CA GLY A 25 7.46 -18.64 4.45
C GLY A 25 7.07 -18.60 5.93
N PRO A 26 5.85 -19.06 6.24
CA PRO A 26 5.30 -19.04 7.60
C PRO A 26 6.09 -19.88 8.60
N GLU A 27 6.86 -20.83 8.13
CA GLU A 27 7.72 -21.69 8.95
C GLU A 27 8.92 -20.93 9.54
N ILE A 28 9.38 -19.86 8.87
CA ILE A 28 10.55 -19.08 9.28
C ILE A 28 10.12 -17.83 10.04
N PHE A 29 9.05 -17.18 9.56
CA PHE A 29 8.48 -15.96 10.14
C PHE A 29 6.96 -16.01 10.03
N ASP A 30 6.25 -15.34 10.93
CA ASP A 30 4.80 -15.09 10.78
C ASP A 30 4.57 -14.23 9.52
N ASP A 31 4.64 -14.89 8.36
CA ASP A 31 4.77 -14.23 7.08
C ASP A 31 3.43 -13.83 6.50
N LYS A 32 3.16 -12.54 6.56
CA LYS A 32 1.97 -11.93 5.95
C LYS A 32 2.16 -11.62 4.47
N ALA A 33 3.41 -11.56 3.96
CA ALA A 33 3.65 -11.21 2.57
C ALA A 33 3.14 -12.30 1.63
N ASN A 34 3.46 -13.57 1.90
CA ASN A 34 2.95 -14.68 1.10
C ASN A 34 1.42 -14.81 1.20
N ARG A 35 0.85 -14.59 2.38
CA ARG A 35 -0.62 -14.60 2.53
C ARG A 35 -1.30 -13.56 1.64
N VAL A 36 -0.75 -12.35 1.55
CA VAL A 36 -1.29 -11.31 0.65
C VAL A 36 -1.04 -11.66 -0.81
N LEU A 37 0.10 -12.29 -1.13
CA LEU A 37 0.38 -12.78 -2.48
C LEU A 37 -0.63 -13.85 -2.94
N ASP A 38 -1.05 -14.73 -2.04
CA ASP A 38 -2.06 -15.75 -2.34
C ASP A 38 -3.44 -15.15 -2.65
N GLU A 39 -3.79 -14.07 -1.97
CA GLU A 39 -5.07 -13.37 -2.13
C GLU A 39 -5.03 -12.27 -3.21
N LEU A 40 -3.86 -12.01 -3.81
CA LEU A 40 -3.64 -10.81 -4.61
C LEU A 40 -4.59 -10.69 -5.81
N ASP A 41 -5.00 -11.80 -6.42
CA ASP A 41 -5.89 -11.77 -7.58
C ASP A 41 -7.34 -11.44 -7.22
N SER A 42 -7.72 -11.60 -5.95
CA SER A 42 -9.03 -11.20 -5.41
C SER A 42 -9.08 -9.76 -4.87
N ILE A 43 -7.94 -9.06 -4.85
CA ILE A 43 -7.81 -7.70 -4.32
C ILE A 43 -7.89 -6.69 -5.48
N ASP A 44 -8.71 -5.66 -5.35
CA ASP A 44 -8.84 -4.57 -6.33
C ASP A 44 -8.04 -3.32 -5.94
N ALA A 45 -7.71 -3.17 -4.66
CA ALA A 45 -6.98 -2.02 -4.14
C ALA A 45 -6.11 -2.38 -2.93
N ILE A 46 -5.03 -1.63 -2.72
CA ILE A 46 -4.14 -1.74 -1.55
C ILE A 46 -4.01 -0.37 -0.89
N VAL A 47 -4.31 -0.31 0.40
CA VAL A 47 -4.00 0.85 1.23
C VAL A 47 -2.85 0.48 2.17
N ALA A 48 -1.74 1.20 2.06
CA ALA A 48 -0.60 1.05 2.97
C ALA A 48 -0.61 2.18 4.00
N ASP A 49 -0.77 1.82 5.26
CA ASP A 49 -0.75 2.76 6.39
C ASP A 49 0.49 2.58 7.24
N SER A 50 1.07 3.70 7.70
CA SER A 50 2.25 3.69 8.55
C SER A 50 2.32 4.88 9.51
N PRO A 51 2.74 4.66 10.76
CA PRO A 51 3.28 5.74 11.57
C PRO A 51 4.58 6.26 10.96
N VAL A 52 4.90 7.52 11.26
CA VAL A 52 6.13 8.17 10.81
C VAL A 52 7.21 8.07 11.90
N TYR A 53 8.32 7.44 11.56
CA TYR A 53 9.51 7.35 12.40
C TYR A 53 10.72 7.92 11.66
N TYR A 54 11.40 8.92 12.24
CA TYR A 54 12.56 9.57 11.62
C TYR A 54 12.31 10.04 10.18
N ALA A 55 11.14 10.65 9.95
CA ALA A 55 10.69 11.14 8.65
C ALA A 55 10.55 10.04 7.57
N ALA A 56 10.34 8.79 7.97
CA ALA A 56 10.14 7.65 7.09
C ALA A 56 8.96 6.80 7.58
N ALA A 57 8.44 5.95 6.72
CA ALA A 57 7.51 4.89 7.11
C ALA A 57 8.21 3.89 8.05
N SER A 58 7.44 3.21 8.91
CA SER A 58 8.02 2.26 9.87
C SER A 58 8.80 1.14 9.17
N GLY A 59 9.87 0.66 9.82
CA GLY A 59 10.68 -0.43 9.28
C GLY A 59 9.88 -1.72 9.04
N GLN A 60 8.83 -1.98 9.81
CA GLN A 60 7.95 -3.14 9.58
C GLN A 60 7.22 -3.04 8.24
N ILE A 61 6.58 -1.91 7.96
CA ILE A 61 5.81 -1.75 6.72
C ILE A 61 6.74 -1.75 5.51
N THR A 62 7.88 -1.11 5.56
CA THR A 62 8.84 -1.09 4.46
C THR A 62 9.44 -2.47 4.19
N SER A 63 9.78 -3.22 5.22
CA SER A 63 10.23 -4.62 5.08
C SER A 63 9.17 -5.52 4.45
N PHE A 64 7.91 -5.36 4.88
CA PHE A 64 6.77 -6.07 4.31
C PHE A 64 6.54 -5.70 2.84
N LEU A 65 6.45 -4.40 2.52
CA LEU A 65 6.19 -3.90 1.18
C LEU A 65 7.33 -4.26 0.21
N ASN A 66 8.60 -4.18 0.63
CA ASN A 66 9.72 -4.62 -0.18
C ASN A 66 9.56 -6.07 -0.65
N ARG A 67 9.14 -6.96 0.23
CA ARG A 67 8.92 -8.37 -0.11
C ARG A 67 7.67 -8.57 -0.96
N LEU A 68 6.56 -7.94 -0.58
CA LEU A 68 5.29 -8.03 -1.29
C LEU A 68 5.41 -7.52 -2.73
N PHE A 69 5.94 -6.32 -2.90
CA PHE A 69 6.04 -5.68 -4.20
C PHE A 69 7.15 -6.28 -5.08
N TYR A 70 8.22 -6.78 -4.48
CA TYR A 70 9.25 -7.50 -5.24
C TYR A 70 8.73 -8.82 -5.81
N ALA A 71 7.89 -9.53 -5.05
CA ALA A 71 7.32 -10.80 -5.48
C ALA A 71 6.07 -10.65 -6.36
N GLY A 72 5.19 -9.69 -6.03
CA GLY A 72 3.86 -9.56 -6.64
C GLY A 72 3.66 -8.32 -7.51
N GLY A 73 4.64 -7.43 -7.65
CA GLY A 73 4.45 -6.11 -8.25
C GLY A 73 3.86 -6.13 -9.67
N ARG A 74 4.22 -7.12 -10.49
CA ARG A 74 3.64 -7.27 -11.84
C ARG A 74 2.13 -7.59 -11.83
N ARG A 75 1.67 -8.33 -10.82
CA ARG A 75 0.25 -8.69 -10.63
C ARG A 75 -0.57 -7.54 -10.04
N MET A 76 0.09 -6.46 -9.61
CA MET A 76 -0.56 -5.28 -9.03
C MET A 76 -0.93 -4.22 -10.07
N ALA A 77 -0.42 -4.33 -11.30
CA ALA A 77 -0.70 -3.36 -12.35
C ALA A 77 -2.20 -3.16 -12.57
N GLY A 78 -2.65 -1.90 -12.58
CA GLY A 78 -4.06 -1.54 -12.74
C GLY A 78 -4.91 -1.61 -11.46
N LYS A 79 -4.42 -2.21 -10.37
CA LYS A 79 -5.09 -2.13 -9.07
C LYS A 79 -4.87 -0.76 -8.45
N LEU A 80 -5.83 -0.26 -7.66
CA LEU A 80 -5.67 1.03 -7.01
C LEU A 80 -4.70 0.94 -5.83
N GLY A 81 -3.91 1.98 -5.63
CA GLY A 81 -3.01 2.12 -4.48
C GLY A 81 -3.29 3.40 -3.70
N ALA A 82 -3.16 3.38 -2.39
CA ALA A 82 -3.16 4.57 -1.57
C ALA A 82 -2.18 4.43 -0.39
N ALA A 83 -1.46 5.49 -0.10
CA ALA A 83 -0.69 5.61 1.13
C ALA A 83 -1.46 6.45 2.16
N VAL A 84 -1.34 6.07 3.42
CA VAL A 84 -1.81 6.85 4.57
C VAL A 84 -0.68 6.93 5.58
N VAL A 85 -0.45 8.07 6.17
CA VAL A 85 0.56 8.23 7.21
C VAL A 85 0.01 8.94 8.43
N SER A 86 0.43 8.49 9.60
CA SER A 86 0.14 9.15 10.86
C SER A 86 1.41 9.66 11.50
N CYS A 87 1.44 10.92 11.92
CA CYS A 87 2.58 11.48 12.61
C CYS A 87 2.17 12.42 13.72
N ARG A 88 3.01 12.50 14.74
CA ARG A 88 2.81 13.48 15.81
C ARG A 88 2.95 14.91 15.29
N ARG A 89 3.93 15.19 14.41
CA ARG A 89 4.28 16.57 14.06
C ARG A 89 4.90 16.73 12.67
N GLY A 90 6.03 16.07 12.37
CA GLY A 90 6.80 16.29 11.15
C GLY A 90 7.22 14.99 10.48
N GLY A 91 7.64 15.10 9.19
CA GLY A 91 8.11 13.97 8.40
C GLY A 91 7.02 13.19 7.66
N ALA A 92 5.76 13.60 7.74
CA ALA A 92 4.66 12.92 7.08
C ALA A 92 4.82 12.90 5.55
N ALA A 93 5.12 14.04 4.93
CA ALA A 93 5.28 14.12 3.48
C ALA A 93 6.37 13.16 2.95
N SER A 94 7.51 13.08 3.63
CA SER A 94 8.60 12.17 3.26
C SER A 94 8.21 10.70 3.35
N ALA A 95 7.52 10.30 4.42
CA ALA A 95 7.01 8.94 4.58
C ALA A 95 5.90 8.62 3.56
N PHE A 96 5.03 9.57 3.28
CA PHE A 96 3.98 9.46 2.26
C PHE A 96 4.56 9.25 0.87
N ASP A 97 5.56 10.03 0.47
CA ASP A 97 6.26 9.88 -0.81
C ASP A 97 6.95 8.52 -0.91
N GLN A 98 7.56 8.05 0.19
CA GLN A 98 8.19 6.75 0.23
C GLN A 98 7.20 5.62 -0.07
N LEU A 99 6.01 5.65 0.53
CA LEU A 99 4.98 4.64 0.32
C LEU A 99 4.40 4.69 -1.10
N ASN A 100 4.16 5.88 -1.64
CA ASN A 100 3.61 6.03 -2.99
C ASN A 100 4.53 5.49 -4.09
N LYS A 101 5.85 5.41 -3.87
CA LYS A 101 6.79 4.85 -4.84
C LYS A 101 6.54 3.37 -5.12
N TYR A 102 6.05 2.60 -4.16
CA TYR A 102 5.68 1.20 -4.38
C TYR A 102 4.55 1.06 -5.41
N PHE A 103 3.55 1.94 -5.33
CA PHE A 103 2.41 1.91 -6.25
C PHE A 103 2.81 2.38 -7.64
N THR A 104 3.49 3.51 -7.72
CA THR A 104 3.83 4.13 -9.01
C THR A 104 4.77 3.27 -9.85
N ILE A 105 5.77 2.59 -9.26
CA ILE A 105 6.67 1.69 -10.00
C ILE A 105 5.96 0.45 -10.54
N CYS A 106 4.83 0.07 -9.94
CA CYS A 106 4.05 -1.12 -10.29
C CYS A 106 2.82 -0.82 -11.16
N ASN A 107 2.76 0.36 -11.80
CA ASN A 107 1.63 0.75 -12.65
C ASN A 107 0.28 0.76 -11.92
N MET A 108 0.28 1.10 -10.64
CA MET A 108 -0.95 1.24 -9.86
C MET A 108 -1.39 2.70 -9.86
N PRO A 109 -2.62 3.03 -10.26
CA PRO A 109 -3.16 4.37 -10.06
C PRO A 109 -3.19 4.71 -8.58
N VAL A 110 -2.59 5.86 -8.21
CA VAL A 110 -2.56 6.31 -6.81
C VAL A 110 -3.79 7.13 -6.52
N VAL A 111 -4.56 6.72 -5.52
CA VAL A 111 -5.76 7.43 -5.08
C VAL A 111 -5.38 8.55 -4.12
N SER A 112 -5.78 9.76 -4.44
CA SER A 112 -5.63 10.94 -3.60
C SER A 112 -6.91 11.25 -2.83
N SER A 113 -6.76 12.04 -1.76
CA SER A 113 -7.85 12.81 -1.16
C SER A 113 -7.84 14.22 -1.72
N GLN A 114 -8.29 15.20 -0.96
CA GLN A 114 -8.20 16.62 -1.32
C GLN A 114 -6.91 17.30 -0.82
N TYR A 115 -6.08 16.56 -0.11
CA TYR A 115 -4.72 16.92 0.32
C TYR A 115 -3.88 15.64 0.44
N TRP A 116 -2.67 15.69 1.03
CA TRP A 116 -1.92 14.48 1.31
C TRP A 116 -2.62 13.64 2.38
N ASN A 117 -2.65 12.32 2.19
CA ASN A 117 -3.37 11.41 3.08
C ASN A 117 -2.60 11.22 4.39
N GLN A 118 -2.72 12.17 5.29
CA GLN A 118 -2.03 12.18 6.59
C GLN A 118 -2.96 12.59 7.70
N VAL A 119 -2.69 12.09 8.89
CA VAL A 119 -3.33 12.51 10.15
C VAL A 119 -2.27 12.84 11.19
N HIS A 120 -2.60 13.75 12.09
CA HIS A 120 -1.70 14.21 13.13
C HIS A 120 -2.25 13.90 14.53
N GLY A 121 -1.37 13.43 15.40
CA GLY A 121 -1.64 13.15 16.79
C GLY A 121 -0.58 12.22 17.38
N ASN A 122 -0.37 12.34 18.68
CA ASN A 122 0.54 11.46 19.44
C ASN A 122 -0.21 10.27 20.07
N THR A 123 -1.53 10.40 20.21
CA THR A 123 -2.44 9.37 20.71
C THR A 123 -3.66 9.25 19.80
N PRO A 124 -4.42 8.15 19.88
CA PRO A 124 -5.66 8.02 19.12
C PRO A 124 -6.66 9.15 19.39
N GLU A 125 -6.73 9.63 20.64
CA GLU A 125 -7.61 10.71 21.05
C GLU A 125 -7.22 12.04 20.41
N GLU A 126 -5.91 12.31 20.27
CA GLU A 126 -5.41 13.50 19.56
C GLU A 126 -5.69 13.40 18.05
N VAL A 127 -5.53 12.23 17.43
CA VAL A 127 -5.88 12.03 16.02
C VAL A 127 -7.35 12.29 15.76
N LEU A 128 -8.25 11.95 16.70
CA LEU A 128 -9.68 12.26 16.59
C LEU A 128 -9.99 13.76 16.60
N GLN A 129 -9.06 14.60 17.06
CA GLN A 129 -9.18 16.06 17.05
C GLN A 129 -8.61 16.69 15.77
N ASP A 130 -7.89 15.94 14.95
CA ASP A 130 -7.41 16.38 13.64
C ASP A 130 -8.55 16.35 12.61
N ALA A 131 -9.40 17.36 12.66
CA ALA A 131 -10.59 17.45 11.80
C ALA A 131 -10.25 17.44 10.30
N GLU A 132 -9.14 18.08 9.92
CA GLU A 132 -8.64 18.11 8.54
C GLU A 132 -8.14 16.73 8.12
N GLY A 133 -7.29 16.08 8.91
CA GLY A 133 -6.80 14.74 8.63
C GLY A 133 -7.92 13.72 8.52
N LEU A 134 -8.92 13.77 9.40
CA LEU A 134 -10.10 12.91 9.31
C LEU A 134 -10.96 13.20 8.06
N GLN A 135 -11.02 14.46 7.63
CA GLN A 135 -11.65 14.81 6.36
C GLN A 135 -10.90 14.18 5.18
N MET A 136 -9.55 14.22 5.17
CA MET A 136 -8.74 13.56 4.14
C MET A 136 -9.03 12.05 4.09
N MET A 137 -9.15 11.39 5.24
CA MET A 137 -9.44 9.95 5.30
C MET A 137 -10.82 9.63 4.71
N ARG A 138 -11.85 10.42 5.03
CA ARG A 138 -13.19 10.24 4.44
C ARG A 138 -13.17 10.44 2.93
N THR A 139 -12.57 11.53 2.46
CA THR A 139 -12.45 11.85 1.03
C THR A 139 -11.66 10.78 0.28
N LEU A 140 -10.57 10.25 0.87
CA LEU A 140 -9.83 9.14 0.29
C LEU A 140 -10.72 7.91 0.09
N GLY A 141 -11.51 7.55 1.11
CA GLY A 141 -12.44 6.42 1.03
C GLY A 141 -13.50 6.61 -0.06
N GLU A 142 -14.07 7.80 -0.15
CA GLU A 142 -15.06 8.16 -1.18
C GLU A 142 -14.46 8.11 -2.59
N ASN A 143 -13.27 8.69 -2.78
CA ASN A 143 -12.57 8.68 -4.06
C ASN A 143 -12.20 7.25 -4.49
N MET A 144 -11.72 6.44 -3.56
CA MET A 144 -11.39 5.04 -3.85
C MET A 144 -12.65 4.24 -4.25
N ALA A 145 -13.73 4.40 -3.51
CA ALA A 145 -15.00 3.74 -3.82
C ALA A 145 -15.58 4.18 -5.18
N TRP A 146 -15.46 5.48 -5.49
CA TRP A 146 -15.90 6.01 -6.78
C TRP A 146 -15.06 5.44 -7.94
N LEU A 147 -13.73 5.42 -7.80
CA LEU A 147 -12.83 4.86 -8.82
C LEU A 147 -13.06 3.36 -9.04
N LEU A 148 -13.21 2.57 -7.98
CA LEU A 148 -13.50 1.14 -8.10
C LEU A 148 -14.82 0.89 -8.84
N ARG A 149 -15.86 1.63 -8.51
CA ARG A 149 -17.17 1.54 -9.22
C ARG A 149 -17.05 1.98 -10.67
N SER A 150 -16.26 3.03 -10.95
CA SER A 150 -16.03 3.52 -12.31
C SER A 150 -15.29 2.51 -13.18
N ILE A 151 -14.25 1.87 -12.61
CA ILE A 151 -13.51 0.78 -13.27
C ILE A 151 -14.42 -0.40 -13.56
N GLU A 152 -15.23 -0.80 -12.60
CA GLU A 152 -16.18 -1.91 -12.78
C GLU A 152 -17.26 -1.59 -13.81
N ALA A 153 -17.79 -0.36 -13.82
CA ALA A 153 -18.74 0.10 -14.84
C ALA A 153 -18.09 0.12 -16.23
N GLY A 154 -16.85 0.58 -16.33
CA GLY A 154 -16.08 0.56 -17.56
C GLY A 154 -15.86 -0.84 -18.11
N LYS A 155 -15.49 -1.81 -17.25
CA LYS A 155 -15.37 -3.23 -17.64
C LYS A 155 -16.69 -3.77 -18.20
N LYS A 156 -17.81 -3.49 -17.52
CA LYS A 156 -19.16 -3.91 -17.98
C LYS A 156 -19.58 -3.26 -19.30
N ALA A 157 -19.12 -2.04 -19.55
CA ALA A 157 -19.34 -1.31 -20.80
C ALA A 157 -18.37 -1.72 -21.93
N GLY A 158 -17.46 -2.67 -21.70
CA GLY A 158 -16.51 -3.15 -22.70
C GLY A 158 -15.28 -2.24 -22.89
N VAL A 159 -14.99 -1.32 -21.97
CA VAL A 159 -13.76 -0.52 -22.01
C VAL A 159 -12.56 -1.45 -21.77
N PRO A 160 -11.63 -1.57 -22.73
CA PRO A 160 -10.49 -2.47 -22.57
C PRO A 160 -9.51 -1.97 -21.51
N ALA A 161 -8.92 -2.88 -20.76
CA ALA A 161 -7.82 -2.54 -19.88
C ALA A 161 -6.59 -2.07 -20.69
N PRO A 162 -5.75 -1.17 -20.14
CA PRO A 162 -4.53 -0.75 -20.80
C PRO A 162 -3.64 -1.95 -21.12
N GLN A 163 -3.05 -1.96 -22.32
CA GLN A 163 -2.03 -2.93 -22.70
C GLN A 163 -0.66 -2.36 -22.29
N TYR A 164 0.13 -3.16 -21.59
CA TYR A 164 1.46 -2.78 -21.18
C TYR A 164 2.50 -3.43 -22.05
N GLU A 165 3.48 -2.65 -22.50
CA GLU A 165 4.60 -3.18 -23.24
C GLU A 165 5.48 -4.06 -22.33
N PRO A 166 5.98 -5.21 -22.82
CA PRO A 166 6.92 -6.02 -22.07
C PRO A 166 8.23 -5.24 -21.85
N LYS A 167 8.76 -5.33 -20.63
CA LYS A 167 10.07 -4.76 -20.27
C LYS A 167 11.18 -5.72 -20.61
#